data_df542962fa8d2719932674c8caccc234
#
_entry.id   df542962fa8d2719932674c8caccc234
#
_cell.length_a   1.000
_cell.length_b   1.000
_cell.length_c   1.000
_cell.angle_alpha   90.00
_cell.angle_beta   90.00
_cell.angle_gamma   90.00
#
_symmetry.space_group_name_H-M   'P 1'
#
loop_
_entity.id
_entity.type
_entity.pdbx_description
1 polymer ?
#
loop_
_entity_poly.entity_id
_entity_poly.type
_entity_poly.pdbx_seq_one_letter_code
_entity_poly.pdbx_strand_id
1 'polypeptide(L)'
;MKALLAMLNLPYKDESLYVKALTHASYAYENQTDNNEKLEFLGDAVIELMMSDYLYKEDLADEGTMTKRRAQAVCEEALVKYANKLGLKDYILLGKGELVKGANDAMVADAFEALFGAVYLDLGFKTAFDMFKKIIVPHLNLVWNIKDFKSTLQEYIQSGDKRNISYHIIKEVGPSHDKEFEAAVRLDNVITLGVGRGKTKKEAEQNAAHDALKKGNYDLKETL
;
A
#
# COMPACT_ATOMS: atom_id res chain seq x y z
N MET A 1 23.34 -7.27 1.17
CA MET A 1 23.28 -6.45 -0.04
C MET A 1 23.50 -7.24 -1.32
N LYS A 2 24.69 -7.79 -1.59
CA LYS A 2 25.00 -8.50 -2.85
C LYS A 2 23.99 -9.59 -3.23
N ALA A 3 23.49 -10.35 -2.27
CA ALA A 3 22.47 -11.38 -2.53
C ALA A 3 21.15 -10.77 -3.06
N LEU A 4 20.70 -9.65 -2.51
CA LEU A 4 19.49 -8.92 -2.98
C LEU A 4 19.71 -8.41 -4.41
N LEU A 5 20.85 -7.75 -4.68
CA LEU A 5 21.16 -7.21 -6.01
C LEU A 5 21.30 -8.32 -7.07
N ALA A 6 21.87 -9.45 -6.70
CA ALA A 6 21.96 -10.62 -7.57
C ALA A 6 20.57 -11.22 -7.86
N MET A 7 19.70 -11.34 -6.85
CA MET A 7 18.31 -11.79 -7.02
C MET A 7 17.52 -10.87 -7.95
N LEU A 8 17.72 -9.57 -7.83
CA LEU A 8 17.10 -8.57 -8.71
C LEU A 8 17.69 -8.54 -10.11
N ASN A 9 18.87 -9.18 -10.30
CA ASN A 9 19.64 -9.17 -11.55
C ASN A 9 19.91 -7.75 -12.07
N LEU A 10 20.31 -6.84 -11.16
CA LEU A 10 20.60 -5.45 -11.47
C LEU A 10 22.09 -5.26 -11.80
N PRO A 11 22.43 -4.63 -12.94
CA PRO A 11 23.81 -4.28 -13.29
C PRO A 11 24.23 -2.98 -12.57
N TYR A 12 24.18 -3.00 -11.23
CA TYR A 12 24.45 -1.82 -10.41
C TYR A 12 25.88 -1.28 -10.61
N LYS A 13 26.01 0.04 -10.49
CA LYS A 13 27.28 0.77 -10.62
C LYS A 13 27.77 1.28 -9.26
N ASP A 14 26.84 1.71 -8.39
CA ASP A 14 27.13 2.25 -7.07
C ASP A 14 26.39 1.47 -5.97
N GLU A 15 27.09 0.52 -5.33
CA GLU A 15 26.53 -0.29 -4.23
C GLU A 15 26.11 0.58 -3.03
N SER A 16 26.74 1.76 -2.84
CA SER A 16 26.45 2.63 -1.69
C SER A 16 25.02 3.17 -1.70
N LEU A 17 24.44 3.43 -2.87
CA LEU A 17 23.04 3.85 -3.01
C LEU A 17 22.07 2.79 -2.47
N TYR A 18 22.35 1.53 -2.72
CA TYR A 18 21.49 0.41 -2.27
C TYR A 18 21.65 0.15 -0.77
N VAL A 19 22.88 0.30 -0.24
CA VAL A 19 23.09 0.27 1.21
C VAL A 19 22.29 1.39 1.88
N LYS A 20 22.39 2.61 1.34
CA LYS A 20 21.66 3.76 1.85
C LYS A 20 20.14 3.55 1.78
N ALA A 21 19.61 2.99 0.69
CA ALA A 21 18.18 2.70 0.52
C ALA A 21 17.63 1.76 1.61
N LEU A 22 18.47 0.87 2.12
CA LEU A 22 18.09 -0.09 3.17
C LEU A 22 18.54 0.34 4.57
N THR A 23 19.03 1.56 4.74
CA THR A 23 19.48 2.09 6.02
C THR A 23 18.40 2.93 6.67
N HIS A 24 17.73 2.37 7.67
CA HIS A 24 16.73 3.09 8.46
C HIS A 24 17.39 4.18 9.33
N ALA A 25 16.65 5.25 9.64
CA ALA A 25 17.12 6.40 10.42
C ALA A 25 17.74 6.00 11.76
N SER A 26 17.22 4.97 12.44
CA SER A 26 17.77 4.49 13.71
C SER A 26 19.18 3.92 13.58
N TYR A 27 19.46 3.17 12.51
CA TYR A 27 20.80 2.66 12.23
C TYR A 27 21.74 3.79 11.83
N ALA A 28 21.27 4.69 10.99
CA ALA A 28 22.04 5.84 10.54
C ALA A 28 22.49 6.73 11.73
N TYR A 29 21.59 6.97 12.67
CA TYR A 29 21.90 7.72 13.88
C TYR A 29 23.01 7.05 14.73
N GLU A 30 22.91 5.75 14.95
CA GLU A 30 23.91 5.00 15.76
C GLU A 30 25.28 4.90 15.06
N ASN A 31 25.32 4.87 13.73
CA ASN A 31 26.54 4.64 12.96
C ASN A 31 27.07 5.88 12.23
N GLN A 32 26.46 7.06 12.44
CA GLN A 32 26.84 8.33 11.84
C GLN A 32 26.95 8.25 10.31
N THR A 33 25.94 7.63 9.68
CA THR A 33 25.84 7.46 8.23
C THR A 33 24.54 8.07 7.71
N ASP A 34 24.36 8.10 6.39
CA ASP A 34 23.12 8.54 5.76
C ASP A 34 22.00 7.50 5.92
N ASN A 35 20.75 7.97 5.98
CA ASN A 35 19.54 7.15 5.98
C ASN A 35 18.84 7.12 4.61
N ASN A 36 17.72 6.40 4.52
CA ASN A 36 16.96 6.19 3.29
C ASN A 36 15.94 7.29 2.95
N GLU A 37 15.60 8.20 3.85
CA GLU A 37 14.48 9.17 3.69
C GLU A 37 14.50 9.96 2.38
N LYS A 38 15.69 10.40 1.91
CA LYS A 38 15.77 11.12 0.64
C LYS A 38 15.56 10.23 -0.58
N LEU A 39 15.94 8.95 -0.49
CA LEU A 39 15.73 7.97 -1.54
C LEU A 39 14.28 7.50 -1.55
N GLU A 40 13.65 7.35 -0.39
CA GLU A 40 12.21 7.10 -0.21
C GLU A 40 11.40 8.21 -0.90
N PHE A 41 11.63 9.48 -0.56
CA PHE A 41 10.94 10.61 -1.19
C PHE A 41 11.03 10.59 -2.72
N LEU A 42 12.20 10.25 -3.26
CA LEU A 42 12.38 10.15 -4.72
C LEU A 42 11.70 8.89 -5.28
N GLY A 43 11.82 7.77 -4.57
CA GLY A 43 11.30 6.48 -4.99
C GLY A 43 9.78 6.43 -5.04
N ASP A 44 9.10 7.07 -4.08
CA ASP A 44 7.65 7.27 -4.10
C ASP A 44 7.21 7.90 -5.42
N ALA A 45 7.75 9.07 -5.76
CA ALA A 45 7.43 9.76 -7.01
C ALA A 45 7.76 8.91 -8.27
N VAL A 46 8.85 8.15 -8.23
CA VAL A 46 9.27 7.26 -9.33
C VAL A 46 8.28 6.10 -9.50
N ILE A 47 7.85 5.45 -8.42
CA ILE A 47 6.87 4.36 -8.45
C ILE A 47 5.51 4.89 -8.93
N GLU A 48 5.07 6.05 -8.44
CA GLU A 48 3.82 6.69 -8.89
C GLU A 48 3.83 6.99 -10.39
N LEU A 49 4.93 7.55 -10.90
CA LEU A 49 5.10 7.81 -12.33
C LEU A 49 5.05 6.51 -13.15
N MET A 50 5.76 5.47 -12.69
CA MET A 50 5.78 4.17 -13.36
C MET A 50 4.40 3.51 -13.39
N MET A 51 3.66 3.57 -12.28
CA MET A 51 2.30 3.06 -12.21
C MET A 51 1.37 3.84 -13.13
N SER A 52 1.50 5.17 -13.19
CA SER A 52 0.71 6.01 -14.10
C SER A 52 0.99 5.69 -15.57
N ASP A 53 2.27 5.53 -15.94
CA ASP A 53 2.69 5.15 -17.30
C ASP A 53 2.16 3.75 -17.69
N TYR A 54 2.20 2.82 -16.73
CA TYR A 54 1.67 1.47 -16.92
C TYR A 54 0.15 1.49 -17.14
N LEU A 55 -0.61 2.13 -16.24
CA LEU A 55 -2.08 2.22 -16.34
C LEU A 55 -2.55 2.93 -17.59
N TYR A 56 -1.86 4.00 -18.00
CA TYR A 56 -2.16 4.72 -19.24
C TYR A 56 -2.01 3.84 -20.49
N LYS A 57 -1.01 2.95 -20.50
CA LYS A 57 -0.75 2.04 -21.62
C LYS A 57 -1.66 0.83 -21.67
N GLU A 58 -2.25 0.44 -20.54
CA GLU A 58 -3.23 -0.66 -20.46
C GLU A 58 -4.63 -0.27 -20.98
N ASP A 59 -4.77 0.97 -21.51
CA ASP A 59 -6.00 1.49 -22.11
C ASP A 59 -7.23 1.35 -21.20
N LEU A 60 -7.06 1.65 -19.92
CA LEU A 60 -8.15 1.67 -18.97
C LEU A 60 -9.08 2.85 -19.25
N ALA A 61 -10.38 2.58 -19.24
CA ALA A 61 -11.43 3.38 -19.87
C ALA A 61 -11.54 4.85 -19.42
N ASP A 62 -11.12 5.21 -18.17
CA ASP A 62 -11.29 6.56 -17.64
C ASP A 62 -10.23 6.95 -16.60
N GLU A 63 -10.04 8.24 -16.42
CA GLU A 63 -9.09 8.84 -15.51
C GLU A 63 -9.38 8.50 -14.05
N GLY A 64 -10.65 8.46 -13.64
CA GLY A 64 -11.06 8.13 -12.27
C GLY A 64 -10.64 6.71 -11.89
N THR A 65 -10.85 5.74 -12.78
CA THR A 65 -10.42 4.35 -12.61
C THR A 65 -8.89 4.25 -12.52
N MET A 66 -8.17 4.96 -13.39
CA MET A 66 -6.70 4.97 -13.34
C MET A 66 -6.19 5.56 -12.00
N THR A 67 -6.77 6.65 -11.54
CA THR A 67 -6.41 7.30 -10.27
C THR A 67 -6.65 6.37 -9.08
N LYS A 68 -7.80 5.68 -9.02
CA LYS A 68 -8.09 4.70 -7.98
C LYS A 68 -7.11 3.52 -7.99
N ARG A 69 -6.88 2.93 -9.16
CA ARG A 69 -5.96 1.79 -9.30
C ARG A 69 -4.53 2.16 -8.95
N ARG A 70 -4.08 3.36 -9.33
CA ARG A 70 -2.78 3.87 -8.89
C ARG A 70 -2.72 3.95 -7.37
N ALA A 71 -3.64 4.65 -6.72
CA ALA A 71 -3.66 4.81 -5.28
C ALA A 71 -3.67 3.45 -4.53
N GLN A 72 -4.40 2.46 -5.03
CA GLN A 72 -4.42 1.12 -4.45
C GLN A 72 -3.08 0.38 -4.64
N ALA A 73 -2.41 0.59 -5.77
CA ALA A 73 -1.19 -0.13 -6.12
C ALA A 73 0.08 0.44 -5.48
N VAL A 74 0.05 1.71 -5.04
CA VAL A 74 1.21 2.38 -4.43
C VAL A 74 1.01 2.75 -2.96
N CYS A 75 -0.09 2.30 -2.31
CA CYS A 75 -0.26 2.51 -0.88
C CYS A 75 0.69 1.61 -0.06
N GLU A 76 0.99 2.03 1.18
CA GLU A 76 1.87 1.31 2.11
C GLU A 76 1.60 -0.21 2.14
N GLU A 77 0.32 -0.61 2.29
CA GLU A 77 -0.09 -2.01 2.34
C GLU A 77 0.30 -2.78 1.05
N ALA A 78 0.19 -2.14 -0.11
CA ALA A 78 0.59 -2.74 -1.39
C ALA A 78 2.11 -2.87 -1.48
N LEU A 79 2.85 -1.81 -1.13
CA LEU A 79 4.31 -1.80 -1.15
C LEU A 79 4.90 -2.88 -0.24
N VAL A 80 4.33 -3.05 0.96
CA VAL A 80 4.71 -4.14 1.89
C VAL A 80 4.49 -5.52 1.26
N LYS A 81 3.39 -5.74 0.54
CA LYS A 81 3.15 -7.01 -0.15
C LYS A 81 4.22 -7.31 -1.20
N TYR A 82 4.60 -6.31 -1.98
CA TYR A 82 5.67 -6.47 -2.99
C TYR A 82 7.04 -6.68 -2.33
N ALA A 83 7.37 -5.89 -1.30
CA ALA A 83 8.61 -6.02 -0.54
C ALA A 83 8.77 -7.40 0.10
N ASN A 84 7.69 -7.96 0.64
CA ASN A 84 7.68 -9.31 1.22
C ASN A 84 7.95 -10.41 0.19
N LYS A 85 7.58 -10.22 -1.10
CA LYS A 85 7.95 -11.15 -2.17
C LYS A 85 9.44 -11.16 -2.45
N LEU A 86 10.14 -10.09 -2.11
CA LEU A 86 11.60 -9.97 -2.22
C LEU A 86 12.33 -10.38 -0.94
N GLY A 87 11.63 -10.68 0.15
CA GLY A 87 12.24 -10.82 1.47
C GLY A 87 12.99 -9.56 1.91
N LEU A 88 12.53 -8.37 1.48
CA LEU A 88 13.27 -7.11 1.67
C LEU A 88 13.52 -6.79 3.14
N LYS A 89 12.60 -7.21 4.00
CA LYS A 89 12.67 -7.02 5.46
C LYS A 89 14.00 -7.49 6.06
N ASP A 90 14.55 -8.58 5.56
CA ASP A 90 15.78 -9.19 6.07
C ASP A 90 17.06 -8.40 5.72
N TYR A 91 16.93 -7.42 4.82
CA TYR A 91 18.04 -6.59 4.36
C TYR A 91 18.06 -5.19 4.98
N ILE A 92 17.00 -4.81 5.72
CA ILE A 92 16.88 -3.48 6.32
C ILE A 92 17.84 -3.37 7.50
N LEU A 93 18.69 -2.35 7.50
CA LEU A 93 19.61 -2.04 8.58
C LEU A 93 18.89 -1.22 9.65
N LEU A 94 18.76 -1.79 10.84
CA LEU A 94 18.08 -1.21 11.99
C LEU A 94 19.06 -0.93 13.13
N GLY A 95 18.86 0.17 13.85
CA GLY A 95 19.53 0.42 15.11
C GLY A 95 19.11 -0.62 16.16
N LYS A 96 19.92 -0.77 17.22
CA LYS A 96 19.76 -1.82 18.24
C LYS A 96 18.35 -1.87 18.85
N GLY A 97 17.75 -0.71 19.11
CA GLY A 97 16.41 -0.63 19.69
C GLY A 97 15.31 -1.15 18.75
N GLU A 98 15.39 -0.84 17.47
CA GLU A 98 14.42 -1.31 16.48
C GLU A 98 14.70 -2.74 16.04
N LEU A 99 15.96 -3.18 16.05
CA LEU A 99 16.34 -4.55 15.71
C LEU A 99 15.65 -5.59 16.63
N VAL A 100 15.46 -5.26 17.92
CA VAL A 100 14.77 -6.14 18.88
C VAL A 100 13.29 -6.32 18.51
N LYS A 101 12.64 -5.27 18.00
CA LYS A 101 11.24 -5.29 17.58
C LYS A 101 11.07 -5.86 16.14
N GLY A 102 12.11 -5.75 15.34
CA GLY A 102 12.09 -6.01 13.89
C GLY A 102 11.47 -4.84 13.09
N ALA A 103 11.71 -4.83 11.79
CA ALA A 103 11.10 -3.84 10.91
C ALA A 103 9.57 -3.97 10.93
N ASN A 104 8.87 -2.85 11.09
CA ASN A 104 7.42 -2.76 10.90
C ASN A 104 7.07 -2.51 9.42
N ASP A 105 5.77 -2.48 9.11
CA ASP A 105 5.29 -2.35 7.73
C ASP A 105 5.70 -1.01 7.10
N ALA A 106 5.63 0.10 7.84
CA ALA A 106 6.07 1.41 7.34
C ALA A 106 7.55 1.38 6.94
N MET A 107 8.45 0.88 7.82
CA MET A 107 9.88 0.76 7.50
C MET A 107 10.16 -0.12 6.27
N VAL A 108 9.32 -1.13 6.04
CA VAL A 108 9.43 -2.02 4.87
C VAL A 108 8.98 -1.31 3.60
N ALA A 109 7.89 -0.54 3.66
CA ALA A 109 7.41 0.28 2.54
C ALA A 109 8.43 1.37 2.18
N ASP A 110 8.93 2.13 3.17
CA ASP A 110 9.93 3.19 2.99
C ASP A 110 11.21 2.64 2.32
N ALA A 111 11.69 1.47 2.78
CA ALA A 111 12.86 0.81 2.19
C ALA A 111 12.60 0.32 0.76
N PHE A 112 11.36 -0.09 0.45
CA PHE A 112 10.97 -0.49 -0.90
C PHE A 112 10.96 0.70 -1.86
N GLU A 113 10.39 1.83 -1.46
CA GLU A 113 10.44 3.07 -2.22
C GLU A 113 11.88 3.54 -2.40
N ALA A 114 12.66 3.58 -1.32
CA ALA A 114 14.06 3.98 -1.38
C ALA A 114 14.89 3.09 -2.33
N LEU A 115 14.59 1.80 -2.41
CA LEU A 115 15.22 0.89 -3.36
C LEU A 115 14.93 1.29 -4.81
N PHE A 116 13.69 1.67 -5.15
CA PHE A 116 13.34 2.19 -6.47
C PHE A 116 14.03 3.53 -6.75
N GLY A 117 14.12 4.41 -5.77
CA GLY A 117 14.88 5.66 -5.85
C GLY A 117 16.36 5.41 -6.16
N ALA A 118 16.99 4.43 -5.49
CA ALA A 118 18.38 4.03 -5.73
C ALA A 118 18.57 3.46 -7.14
N VAL A 119 17.69 2.56 -7.59
CA VAL A 119 17.77 1.99 -8.96
C VAL A 119 17.59 3.09 -10.01
N TYR A 120 16.68 4.02 -9.79
CA TYR A 120 16.47 5.13 -10.70
C TYR A 120 17.72 6.02 -10.83
N LEU A 121 18.36 6.37 -9.72
CA LEU A 121 19.58 7.20 -9.72
C LEU A 121 20.77 6.48 -10.35
N ASP A 122 20.95 5.19 -10.05
CA ASP A 122 22.10 4.42 -10.51
C ASP A 122 21.98 3.98 -11.97
N LEU A 123 20.78 3.52 -12.38
CA LEU A 123 20.58 2.82 -13.65
C LEU A 123 19.56 3.49 -14.58
N GLY A 124 18.90 4.56 -14.12
CA GLY A 124 17.93 5.32 -14.88
C GLY A 124 16.54 4.70 -14.95
N PHE A 125 15.59 5.49 -15.48
CA PHE A 125 14.16 5.15 -15.53
C PHE A 125 13.86 3.80 -16.20
N LYS A 126 14.52 3.52 -17.33
CA LYS A 126 14.24 2.28 -18.08
C LYS A 126 14.49 1.03 -17.24
N THR A 127 15.62 0.96 -16.53
CA THR A 127 15.95 -0.18 -15.68
C THR A 127 15.03 -0.29 -14.48
N ALA A 128 14.71 0.85 -13.85
CA ALA A 128 13.75 0.91 -12.75
C ALA A 128 12.34 0.48 -13.22
N PHE A 129 11.92 0.86 -14.42
CA PHE A 129 10.64 0.42 -14.99
C PHE A 129 10.63 -1.07 -15.35
N ASP A 130 11.74 -1.63 -15.82
CA ASP A 130 11.85 -3.07 -16.04
C ASP A 130 11.81 -3.86 -14.71
N MET A 131 12.40 -3.33 -13.64
CA MET A 131 12.26 -3.86 -12.29
C MET A 131 10.82 -3.77 -11.79
N PHE A 132 10.14 -2.63 -11.98
CA PHE A 132 8.73 -2.42 -11.67
C PHE A 132 7.85 -3.49 -12.34
N LYS A 133 8.04 -3.74 -13.64
CA LYS A 133 7.29 -4.76 -14.38
C LYS A 133 7.51 -6.17 -13.84
N LYS A 134 8.67 -6.47 -13.32
CA LYS A 134 8.98 -7.80 -12.76
C LYS A 134 8.44 -8.00 -11.34
N ILE A 135 8.41 -6.93 -10.52
CA ILE A 135 8.14 -7.04 -9.08
C ILE A 135 6.69 -6.64 -8.77
N ILE A 136 6.17 -5.59 -9.39
CA ILE A 136 4.86 -5.01 -9.04
C ILE A 136 3.76 -5.58 -9.95
N VAL A 137 3.92 -5.52 -11.25
CA VAL A 137 2.86 -5.87 -12.21
C VAL A 137 2.28 -7.27 -12.00
N PRO A 138 3.07 -8.34 -11.75
CA PRO A 138 2.52 -9.69 -11.53
C PRO A 138 1.65 -9.82 -10.27
N HIS A 139 1.75 -8.84 -9.35
CA HIS A 139 1.07 -8.86 -8.07
C HIS A 139 -0.06 -7.83 -7.95
N LEU A 140 -0.35 -7.06 -9.01
CA LEU A 140 -1.40 -6.05 -9.01
C LEU A 140 -2.78 -6.62 -8.67
N ASN A 141 -3.08 -7.84 -9.10
CA ASN A 141 -4.34 -8.50 -8.74
C ASN A 141 -4.51 -8.71 -7.23
N LEU A 142 -3.41 -8.81 -6.47
CA LEU A 142 -3.46 -8.95 -5.01
C LEU A 142 -3.88 -7.65 -4.31
N VAL A 143 -3.70 -6.52 -4.95
CA VAL A 143 -4.00 -5.20 -4.39
C VAL A 143 -5.25 -4.58 -5.00
N TRP A 144 -5.52 -4.78 -6.28
CA TRP A 144 -6.77 -4.32 -6.92
C TRP A 144 -8.00 -5.11 -6.49
N ASN A 145 -7.82 -6.35 -5.96
CA ASN A 145 -8.89 -7.11 -5.31
C ASN A 145 -9.14 -6.69 -3.85
N ILE A 146 -8.41 -5.72 -3.32
CA ILE A 146 -8.78 -5.06 -2.07
C ILE A 146 -10.02 -4.23 -2.40
N LYS A 147 -11.18 -4.84 -2.20
CA LYS A 147 -12.49 -4.22 -2.45
C LYS A 147 -12.61 -3.01 -1.53
N ASP A 148 -12.46 -1.83 -2.09
CA ASP A 148 -12.71 -0.58 -1.35
C ASP A 148 -14.21 -0.30 -1.32
N PHE A 149 -14.90 -1.12 -0.54
CA PHE A 149 -16.34 -1.01 -0.37
C PHE A 149 -16.76 0.34 0.23
N LYS A 150 -15.85 0.99 1.01
CA LYS A 150 -16.11 2.31 1.58
C LYS A 150 -16.22 3.38 0.51
N SER A 151 -15.23 3.45 -0.39
CA SER A 151 -15.26 4.40 -1.51
C SER A 151 -16.40 4.11 -2.47
N THR A 152 -16.64 2.84 -2.80
CA THR A 152 -17.76 2.43 -3.66
C THR A 152 -19.11 2.86 -3.08
N LEU A 153 -19.34 2.64 -1.78
CA LEU A 153 -20.57 3.06 -1.12
C LEU A 153 -20.70 4.59 -1.06
N GLN A 154 -19.59 5.30 -0.80
CA GLN A 154 -19.55 6.76 -0.78
C GLN A 154 -19.97 7.36 -2.12
N GLU A 155 -19.37 6.88 -3.20
CA GLU A 155 -19.68 7.33 -4.56
C GLU A 155 -21.13 7.05 -4.94
N TYR A 156 -21.61 5.86 -4.58
CA TYR A 156 -22.99 5.49 -4.85
C TYR A 156 -23.97 6.44 -4.14
N ILE A 157 -23.79 6.67 -2.85
CA ILE A 157 -24.67 7.57 -2.09
C ILE A 157 -24.57 9.01 -2.64
N GLN A 158 -23.39 9.49 -2.96
CA GLN A 158 -23.19 10.84 -3.52
C GLN A 158 -23.79 11.03 -4.92
N SER A 159 -23.84 9.96 -5.73
CA SER A 159 -24.42 10.01 -7.07
C SER A 159 -25.96 10.18 -7.04
N GLY A 160 -26.62 9.64 -6.02
CA GLY A 160 -28.09 9.62 -5.94
C GLY A 160 -28.70 10.49 -4.85
N ASP A 161 -28.09 10.62 -3.70
CA ASP A 161 -28.74 11.12 -2.48
C ASP A 161 -27.89 12.15 -1.77
N LYS A 162 -26.92 12.76 -2.11
CA LYS A 162 -26.09 13.84 -1.49
C LYS A 162 -26.03 13.85 0.07
N ARG A 163 -26.57 12.81 0.75
CA ARG A 163 -26.49 12.65 2.20
C ARG A 163 -25.11 12.16 2.64
N ASN A 164 -24.75 12.43 3.89
CA ASN A 164 -23.47 12.03 4.43
C ASN A 164 -23.52 10.61 5.01
N ILE A 165 -22.48 9.81 4.75
CA ILE A 165 -22.27 8.55 5.44
C ILE A 165 -21.17 8.67 6.47
N SER A 166 -21.34 7.96 7.57
CA SER A 166 -20.39 7.90 8.68
C SER A 166 -20.21 6.48 9.17
N TYR A 167 -19.02 6.17 9.66
CA TYR A 167 -18.68 4.86 10.20
C TYR A 167 -18.49 4.97 11.71
N HIS A 168 -19.09 4.04 12.44
CA HIS A 168 -19.04 4.00 13.89
C HIS A 168 -18.64 2.61 14.36
N ILE A 169 -17.63 2.52 15.23
CA ILE A 169 -17.35 1.28 15.93
C ILE A 169 -18.42 1.13 17.03
N ILE A 170 -19.26 0.11 16.88
CA ILE A 170 -20.39 -0.14 17.78
C ILE A 170 -20.08 -1.21 18.83
N LYS A 171 -19.02 -2.01 18.60
CA LYS A 171 -18.60 -3.03 19.54
C LYS A 171 -17.11 -3.33 19.39
N GLU A 172 -16.45 -3.58 20.52
CA GLU A 172 -15.07 -4.00 20.60
C GLU A 172 -15.01 -5.16 21.61
N VAL A 173 -14.52 -6.33 21.17
CA VAL A 173 -14.54 -7.58 21.96
C VAL A 173 -13.18 -8.26 21.88
N GLY A 174 -12.78 -8.93 22.95
CA GLY A 174 -11.55 -9.71 23.02
C GLY A 174 -10.39 -9.02 23.74
N PRO A 175 -9.34 -9.79 24.07
CA PRO A 175 -8.15 -9.29 24.73
C PRO A 175 -7.33 -8.40 23.76
N SER A 176 -6.42 -7.59 24.31
CA SER A 176 -5.65 -6.59 23.54
C SER A 176 -4.89 -7.15 22.34
N HIS A 177 -4.52 -8.43 22.38
CA HIS A 177 -3.76 -9.12 21.33
C HIS A 177 -4.63 -9.87 20.32
N ASP A 178 -5.96 -9.97 20.56
CA ASP A 178 -6.91 -10.62 19.65
C ASP A 178 -8.29 -9.94 19.73
N LYS A 179 -8.30 -8.64 19.42
CA LYS A 179 -9.52 -7.83 19.38
C LYS A 179 -10.32 -8.10 18.12
N GLU A 180 -11.64 -8.11 18.29
CA GLU A 180 -12.60 -8.02 17.20
C GLU A 180 -13.37 -6.71 17.31
N PHE A 181 -13.55 -6.07 16.17
CA PHE A 181 -14.30 -4.83 16.04
C PHE A 181 -15.59 -5.08 15.25
N GLU A 182 -16.67 -4.47 15.67
CA GLU A 182 -17.91 -4.41 14.90
C GLU A 182 -18.19 -2.94 14.56
N ALA A 183 -18.36 -2.64 13.28
CA ALA A 183 -18.63 -1.30 12.76
C ALA A 183 -20.00 -1.25 12.10
N ALA A 184 -20.67 -0.10 12.21
CA ALA A 184 -21.87 0.21 11.45
C ALA A 184 -21.60 1.41 10.54
N VAL A 185 -22.08 1.34 9.29
CA VAL A 185 -22.17 2.50 8.41
C VAL A 185 -23.59 3.09 8.51
N ARG A 186 -23.66 4.41 8.71
CA ARG A 186 -24.91 5.14 8.89
C ARG A 186 -25.05 6.29 7.92
N LEU A 187 -26.28 6.50 7.47
CA LEU A 187 -26.68 7.66 6.68
C LEU A 187 -27.20 8.73 7.64
N ASP A 188 -26.63 9.94 7.55
CA ASP A 188 -26.91 11.08 8.43
C ASP A 188 -26.85 10.75 9.95
N ASN A 189 -25.99 9.82 10.34
CA ASN A 189 -25.85 9.28 11.70
C ASN A 189 -27.12 8.58 12.27
N VAL A 190 -28.16 8.41 11.49
CA VAL A 190 -29.45 7.89 11.94
C VAL A 190 -29.75 6.51 11.38
N ILE A 191 -29.71 6.36 10.06
CA ILE A 191 -30.12 5.13 9.37
C ILE A 191 -28.92 4.21 9.21
N THR A 192 -28.94 3.04 9.85
CA THR A 192 -27.91 2.02 9.64
C THR A 192 -28.11 1.35 8.29
N LEU A 193 -27.15 1.51 7.38
CA LEU A 193 -27.13 0.89 6.06
C LEU A 193 -26.55 -0.52 6.09
N GLY A 194 -25.51 -0.73 6.91
CA GLY A 194 -24.85 -2.03 7.02
C GLY A 194 -23.99 -2.15 8.28
N VAL A 195 -23.64 -3.40 8.63
CA VAL A 195 -22.82 -3.75 9.78
C VAL A 195 -21.76 -4.75 9.35
N GLY A 196 -20.53 -4.60 9.87
CA GLY A 196 -19.42 -5.47 9.54
C GLY A 196 -18.50 -5.75 10.72
N ARG A 197 -17.82 -6.90 10.70
CA ARG A 197 -16.85 -7.30 11.72
C ARG A 197 -15.49 -7.48 11.10
N GLY A 198 -14.43 -7.25 11.89
CA GLY A 198 -13.05 -7.45 11.46
C GLY A 198 -12.07 -7.45 12.62
N LYS A 199 -10.86 -7.90 12.37
CA LYS A 199 -9.76 -7.89 13.34
C LYS A 199 -9.16 -6.49 13.53
N THR A 200 -9.45 -5.58 12.62
CA THR A 200 -9.09 -4.15 12.72
C THR A 200 -10.32 -3.28 12.52
N LYS A 201 -10.28 -2.04 13.03
CA LYS A 201 -11.36 -1.06 12.81
C LYS A 201 -11.60 -0.84 11.30
N LYS A 202 -10.52 -0.70 10.51
CA LYS A 202 -10.57 -0.52 9.06
C LYS A 202 -11.28 -1.69 8.35
N GLU A 203 -10.95 -2.92 8.74
CA GLU A 203 -11.58 -4.11 8.19
C GLU A 203 -13.07 -4.19 8.54
N ALA A 204 -13.44 -3.89 9.80
CA ALA A 204 -14.83 -3.86 10.23
C ALA A 204 -15.65 -2.81 9.45
N GLU A 205 -15.07 -1.62 9.20
CA GLU A 205 -15.69 -0.56 8.41
C GLU A 205 -15.86 -0.97 6.93
N GLN A 206 -14.84 -1.60 6.31
CA GLN A 206 -14.96 -2.12 4.95
C GLN A 206 -16.06 -3.18 4.82
N ASN A 207 -16.13 -4.09 5.80
CA ASN A 207 -17.17 -5.12 5.83
C ASN A 207 -18.56 -4.53 6.09
N ALA A 208 -18.68 -3.45 6.85
CA ALA A 208 -19.95 -2.72 7.03
C ALA A 208 -20.40 -2.05 5.71
N ALA A 209 -19.49 -1.44 4.97
CA ALA A 209 -19.77 -0.90 3.65
C ALA A 209 -20.21 -1.99 2.66
N HIS A 210 -19.53 -3.14 2.68
CA HIS A 210 -19.89 -4.30 1.84
C HIS A 210 -21.30 -4.83 2.15
N ASP A 211 -21.66 -4.93 3.43
CA ASP A 211 -23.02 -5.33 3.85
C ASP A 211 -24.07 -4.32 3.38
N ALA A 212 -23.78 -3.02 3.47
CA ALA A 212 -24.67 -1.96 2.96
C ALA A 212 -24.88 -2.07 1.44
N LEU A 213 -23.79 -2.27 0.67
CA LEU A 213 -23.88 -2.44 -0.78
C LEU A 213 -24.71 -3.66 -1.16
N LYS A 214 -24.57 -4.79 -0.44
CA LYS A 214 -25.37 -5.99 -0.67
C LYS A 214 -26.86 -5.78 -0.38
N LYS A 215 -27.19 -5.11 0.72
CA LYS A 215 -28.59 -4.86 1.14
C LYS A 215 -29.30 -3.87 0.23
N GLY A 216 -28.57 -2.91 -0.30
CA GLY A 216 -29.10 -1.90 -1.21
C GLY A 216 -29.41 -2.39 -2.62
N ASN A 217 -29.22 -3.67 -2.94
CA ASN A 217 -29.35 -4.24 -4.30
C ASN A 217 -28.55 -3.47 -5.37
N TYR A 218 -27.47 -2.85 -4.96
CA TYR A 218 -26.60 -2.05 -5.82
C TYR A 218 -25.81 -3.00 -6.72
N ASP A 219 -25.91 -2.80 -8.03
CA ASP A 219 -25.31 -3.69 -9.03
C ASP A 219 -23.79 -3.78 -8.84
N LEU A 220 -23.34 -4.87 -8.23
CA LEU A 220 -21.90 -5.23 -8.12
C LEU A 220 -21.36 -5.77 -9.46
N LYS A 221 -22.11 -5.63 -10.56
CA LYS A 221 -21.81 -6.27 -11.84
C LYS A 221 -20.72 -5.57 -12.67
N GLU A 222 -20.29 -4.37 -12.30
CA GLU A 222 -19.28 -3.64 -13.08
C GLU A 222 -17.87 -3.66 -12.46
N THR A 223 -17.59 -4.56 -11.51
CA THR A 223 -16.26 -4.62 -10.85
C THR A 223 -15.72 -6.05 -10.80
N LEU A 224 -15.90 -6.83 -11.88
CA LEU A 224 -15.21 -8.11 -12.10
C LEU A 224 -14.19 -7.99 -13.22
#